data_cfc5be55000206dbe7f39a2e9095301b
#
_entry.id   cfc5be55000206dbe7f39a2e9095301b
#
_cell.length_a   1.000
_cell.length_b   1.000
_cell.length_c   1.000
_cell.angle_alpha   90.00
_cell.angle_beta   90.00
_cell.angle_gamma   90.00
#
_symmetry.space_group_name_H-M   'P 1'
#
loop_
_entity.id
_entity.type
_entity.pdbx_description
1 polymer ?
#
loop_
_entity_poly.entity_id
_entity_poly.type
_entity_poly.pdbx_seq_one_letter_code
_entity_poly.pdbx_strand_id
1 'polypeptide(L)'
;MGNPEISSDFTVKIDQIKTNLKSWTFPEWVLFFVLIPALLFLIYLLPQEIKDSYFILNTGELWRLQTYLLNSYTHSQLYPHLVSNVIVYLLALLAVFLFENNRCRFRVMAGCSFFVVPIITSLLTIGLFHFLGLKVRSQGFSGIVAAFIAYTFISIVLWILGDTLEDFDHPEYSRSRILFYLMCGLLTFILALIVVEGLSLGLFMNVGDSTNNGIAHFGGFVTGLIVFLLYDTWTERRKYFHMTLGIAIGIGSLWYGNYLFTLVKTVNGL
;
A
#
# COMPACT_ATOMS: atom_id res chain seq x y z
N MET A 1 20.33 -35.80 -12.34
CA MET A 1 20.81 -35.70 -10.95
C MET A 1 20.49 -34.26 -10.51
N GLY A 2 19.47 -34.08 -9.66
CA GLY A 2 19.09 -32.76 -9.15
C GLY A 2 20.10 -32.31 -8.08
N ASN A 3 20.44 -31.03 -8.12
CA ASN A 3 21.41 -30.46 -7.19
C ASN A 3 20.79 -30.50 -5.76
N PRO A 4 21.34 -31.24 -4.80
CA PRO A 4 20.71 -31.44 -3.48
C PRO A 4 20.59 -30.14 -2.66
N GLU A 5 21.43 -29.14 -2.91
CA GLU A 5 21.40 -27.84 -2.20
C GLU A 5 20.15 -27.01 -2.57
N ILE A 6 19.73 -26.99 -3.84
CA ILE A 6 18.55 -26.23 -4.27
C ILE A 6 17.26 -26.80 -3.65
N SER A 7 17.20 -28.12 -3.48
CA SER A 7 16.02 -28.77 -2.88
C SER A 7 15.87 -28.49 -1.38
N SER A 8 16.98 -28.30 -0.66
CA SER A 8 16.96 -28.00 0.78
C SER A 8 16.49 -26.58 1.09
N ASP A 9 16.94 -25.61 0.32
CA ASP A 9 16.59 -24.19 0.50
C ASP A 9 15.08 -23.95 0.22
N PHE A 10 14.55 -24.53 -0.85
CA PHE A 10 13.12 -24.44 -1.17
C PHE A 10 12.23 -25.04 -0.08
N THR A 11 12.65 -26.16 0.52
CA THR A 11 11.90 -26.80 1.61
C THR A 11 11.87 -25.92 2.86
N VAL A 12 12.99 -25.29 3.21
CA VAL A 12 13.09 -24.36 4.33
C VAL A 12 12.14 -23.16 4.13
N LYS A 13 12.09 -22.57 2.94
CA LYS A 13 11.20 -21.46 2.63
C LYS A 13 9.71 -21.84 2.73
N ILE A 14 9.33 -23.05 2.29
CA ILE A 14 7.95 -23.54 2.44
C ILE A 14 7.58 -23.74 3.93
N ASP A 15 8.48 -24.30 4.73
CA ASP A 15 8.22 -24.51 6.16
C ASP A 15 8.14 -23.17 6.91
N GLN A 16 8.89 -22.15 6.48
CA GLN A 16 8.74 -20.79 6.99
C GLN A 16 7.34 -20.24 6.71
N ILE A 17 6.80 -20.39 5.49
CA ILE A 17 5.43 -19.98 5.15
C ILE A 17 4.40 -20.67 6.06
N LYS A 18 4.51 -22.00 6.26
CA LYS A 18 3.61 -22.73 7.15
C LYS A 18 3.70 -22.23 8.60
N THR A 19 4.90 -21.91 9.06
CA THR A 19 5.15 -21.36 10.39
C THR A 19 4.52 -19.99 10.54
N ASN A 20 4.71 -19.12 9.55
CA ASN A 20 4.08 -17.79 9.53
C ASN A 20 2.56 -17.91 9.62
N LEU A 21 1.92 -18.74 8.77
CA LEU A 21 0.47 -18.94 8.81
C LEU A 21 -0.04 -19.42 10.19
N LYS A 22 0.69 -20.32 10.84
CA LYS A 22 0.32 -20.84 12.18
C LYS A 22 0.54 -19.81 13.28
N SER A 23 1.39 -18.81 13.07
CA SER A 23 1.67 -17.78 14.06
C SER A 23 0.50 -16.82 14.28
N TRP A 24 -0.39 -16.64 13.26
CA TRP A 24 -1.53 -15.73 13.33
C TRP A 24 -2.65 -16.30 14.20
N THR A 25 -3.19 -15.44 15.06
CA THR A 25 -4.28 -15.85 15.97
C THR A 25 -5.63 -15.85 15.26
N PHE A 26 -6.57 -16.67 15.73
CA PHE A 26 -7.93 -16.67 15.23
C PHE A 26 -8.60 -15.29 15.26
N PRO A 27 -8.48 -14.46 16.32
CA PRO A 27 -9.01 -13.10 16.31
C PRO A 27 -8.43 -12.21 15.22
N GLU A 28 -7.14 -12.35 14.86
CA GLU A 28 -6.54 -11.59 13.76
C GLU A 28 -7.15 -11.99 12.42
N TRP A 29 -7.34 -13.29 12.18
CA TRP A 29 -8.05 -13.77 10.99
C TRP A 29 -9.47 -13.21 10.91
N VAL A 30 -10.23 -13.29 11.98
CA VAL A 30 -11.61 -12.78 12.02
C VAL A 30 -11.64 -11.27 11.82
N LEU A 31 -10.78 -10.52 12.50
CA LEU A 31 -10.74 -9.06 12.38
C LEU A 31 -10.46 -8.62 10.94
N PHE A 32 -9.38 -9.12 10.35
CA PHE A 32 -8.90 -8.60 9.08
C PHE A 32 -9.62 -9.19 7.86
N PHE A 33 -10.01 -10.45 7.89
CA PHE A 33 -10.65 -11.12 6.73
C PHE A 33 -12.18 -11.07 6.76
N VAL A 34 -12.79 -10.83 7.92
CA VAL A 34 -14.25 -10.85 8.06
C VAL A 34 -14.78 -9.51 8.52
N LEU A 35 -14.34 -8.99 9.68
CA LEU A 35 -14.97 -7.81 10.30
C LEU A 35 -14.68 -6.53 9.48
N ILE A 36 -13.47 -6.33 8.99
CA ILE A 36 -13.14 -5.14 8.19
C ILE A 36 -13.93 -5.14 6.87
N PRO A 37 -13.91 -6.19 6.03
CA PRO A 37 -14.77 -6.27 4.86
C PRO A 37 -16.27 -6.08 5.17
N ALA A 38 -16.78 -6.74 6.20
CA ALA A 38 -18.17 -6.61 6.61
C ALA A 38 -18.51 -5.16 6.99
N LEU A 39 -17.63 -4.47 7.73
CA LEU A 39 -17.81 -3.06 8.09
C LEU A 39 -17.88 -2.16 6.86
N LEU A 40 -17.03 -2.39 5.85
CA LEU A 40 -17.06 -1.63 4.60
C LEU A 40 -18.39 -1.80 3.86
N PHE A 41 -18.92 -3.03 3.79
CA PHE A 41 -20.24 -3.28 3.20
C PHE A 41 -21.35 -2.63 4.02
N LEU A 42 -21.29 -2.67 5.35
CA LEU A 42 -22.29 -2.01 6.21
C LEU A 42 -22.26 -0.48 6.02
N ILE A 43 -21.08 0.14 5.94
CA ILE A 43 -20.95 1.58 5.66
C ILE A 43 -21.50 1.91 4.26
N TYR A 44 -21.25 1.05 3.27
CA TYR A 44 -21.79 1.23 1.93
C TYR A 44 -23.32 1.27 1.91
N LEU A 45 -23.98 0.48 2.76
CA LEU A 45 -25.46 0.40 2.88
C LEU A 45 -26.09 1.58 3.63
N LEU A 46 -25.28 2.47 4.24
CA LEU A 46 -25.81 3.65 4.93
C LEU A 46 -26.56 4.57 3.95
N PRO A 47 -27.61 5.28 4.43
CA PRO A 47 -28.28 6.33 3.67
C PRO A 47 -27.31 7.37 3.12
N GLN A 48 -27.60 7.91 1.93
CA GLN A 48 -26.70 8.86 1.27
C GLN A 48 -26.45 10.13 2.10
N GLU A 49 -27.47 10.60 2.83
CA GLU A 49 -27.36 11.77 3.70
C GLU A 49 -26.32 11.58 4.82
N ILE A 50 -26.25 10.37 5.37
CA ILE A 50 -25.24 10.01 6.39
C ILE A 50 -23.85 9.95 5.75
N LYS A 51 -23.73 9.34 4.57
CA LYS A 51 -22.46 9.30 3.85
C LYS A 51 -21.96 10.68 3.48
N ASP A 52 -22.82 11.54 2.97
CA ASP A 52 -22.50 12.94 2.62
C ASP A 52 -22.05 13.75 3.84
N SER A 53 -22.65 13.51 5.00
CA SER A 53 -22.35 14.24 6.21
C SER A 53 -21.05 13.81 6.91
N TYR A 54 -20.70 12.53 6.87
CA TYR A 54 -19.62 11.98 7.69
C TYR A 54 -18.49 11.32 6.89
N PHE A 55 -18.77 10.78 5.72
CA PHE A 55 -17.84 9.92 5.00
C PHE A 55 -17.31 10.51 3.70
N ILE A 56 -17.94 11.51 3.12
CA ILE A 56 -17.49 12.08 1.84
C ILE A 56 -16.65 13.33 2.10
N LEU A 57 -15.37 13.26 1.70
CA LEU A 57 -14.47 14.39 1.73
C LEU A 57 -14.86 15.37 0.63
N ASN A 58 -15.15 16.63 1.01
CA ASN A 58 -15.41 17.71 0.10
C ASN A 58 -14.32 18.80 0.25
N THR A 59 -13.53 19.02 -0.80
CA THR A 59 -12.45 20.03 -0.76
C THR A 59 -12.94 21.47 -0.60
N GLY A 60 -14.25 21.71 -0.73
CA GLY A 60 -14.90 22.99 -0.41
C GLY A 60 -15.34 23.14 1.06
N GLU A 61 -15.23 22.12 1.89
CA GLU A 61 -15.74 22.09 3.26
C GLU A 61 -14.68 21.57 4.25
N LEU A 62 -13.55 22.28 4.31
CA LEU A 62 -12.35 21.87 5.05
C LEU A 62 -12.55 21.71 6.58
N TRP A 63 -13.61 22.27 7.13
CA TRP A 63 -13.91 22.20 8.56
C TRP A 63 -14.46 20.84 9.04
N ARG A 64 -14.86 19.95 8.13
CA ARG A 64 -15.37 18.61 8.44
C ARG A 64 -14.23 17.63 8.71
N LEU A 65 -13.52 17.76 9.82
CA LEU A 65 -12.32 16.98 10.13
C LEU A 65 -12.56 15.48 10.18
N GLN A 66 -13.75 15.02 10.60
CA GLN A 66 -14.10 13.60 10.61
C GLN A 66 -14.00 12.96 9.20
N THR A 67 -14.28 13.71 8.15
CA THR A 67 -14.20 13.19 6.79
C THR A 67 -12.78 12.88 6.35
N TYR A 68 -11.76 13.44 6.98
CA TYR A 68 -10.35 13.15 6.67
C TYR A 68 -9.99 11.69 6.99
N LEU A 69 -10.60 11.13 8.01
CA LEU A 69 -10.43 9.71 8.37
C LEU A 69 -11.46 8.84 7.67
N LEU A 70 -12.74 9.24 7.71
CA LEU A 70 -13.85 8.35 7.37
C LEU A 70 -14.08 8.19 5.86
N ASN A 71 -13.59 9.13 5.02
CA ASN A 71 -13.82 9.03 3.57
C ASN A 71 -13.21 7.76 2.95
N SER A 72 -12.16 7.22 3.55
CA SER A 72 -11.53 6.00 3.07
C SER A 72 -12.35 4.73 3.34
N TYR A 73 -13.44 4.82 4.08
CA TYR A 73 -14.26 3.65 4.43
C TYR A 73 -15.57 3.57 3.66
N THR A 74 -15.85 4.49 2.74
CA THR A 74 -17.06 4.47 1.93
C THR A 74 -16.75 4.46 0.44
N HIS A 75 -17.74 4.09 -0.38
CA HIS A 75 -17.63 4.03 -1.84
C HIS A 75 -18.91 4.55 -2.50
N SER A 76 -18.74 5.11 -3.72
CA SER A 76 -19.87 5.53 -4.56
C SER A 76 -20.60 4.36 -5.21
N GLN A 77 -19.88 3.29 -5.54
CA GLN A 77 -20.38 2.15 -6.27
C GLN A 77 -19.98 0.84 -5.61
N LEU A 78 -20.92 -0.13 -5.55
CA LEU A 78 -20.64 -1.47 -5.05
C LEU A 78 -19.68 -2.20 -6.00
N TYR A 79 -20.06 -2.28 -7.24
CA TYR A 79 -19.30 -2.90 -8.30
C TYR A 79 -19.01 -1.87 -9.41
N PRO A 80 -17.76 -1.80 -9.93
CA PRO A 80 -16.60 -2.62 -9.54
C PRO A 80 -15.86 -2.12 -8.28
N HIS A 81 -16.05 -0.87 -7.84
CA HIS A 81 -15.13 -0.20 -6.92
C HIS A 81 -14.97 -0.85 -5.54
N LEU A 82 -16.04 -1.00 -4.75
CA LEU A 82 -15.91 -1.56 -3.40
C LEU A 82 -15.45 -3.02 -3.46
N VAL A 83 -16.07 -3.82 -4.33
CA VAL A 83 -15.77 -5.25 -4.45
C VAL A 83 -14.32 -5.46 -4.88
N SER A 84 -13.82 -4.74 -5.88
CA SER A 84 -12.43 -4.85 -6.33
C SER A 84 -11.44 -4.46 -5.22
N ASN A 85 -11.70 -3.36 -4.50
CA ASN A 85 -10.86 -2.94 -3.39
C ASN A 85 -10.82 -3.99 -2.28
N VAL A 86 -11.95 -4.60 -1.93
CA VAL A 86 -12.01 -5.66 -0.91
C VAL A 86 -11.23 -6.90 -1.38
N ILE A 87 -11.37 -7.31 -2.64
CA ILE A 87 -10.63 -8.46 -3.18
C ILE A 87 -9.12 -8.20 -3.13
N VAL A 88 -8.66 -7.04 -3.62
CA VAL A 88 -7.23 -6.68 -3.63
C VAL A 88 -6.69 -6.56 -2.21
N TYR A 89 -7.46 -5.98 -1.29
CA TYR A 89 -7.12 -5.94 0.13
C TYR A 89 -6.91 -7.33 0.71
N LEU A 90 -7.85 -8.25 0.46
CA LEU A 90 -7.78 -9.62 0.98
C LEU A 90 -6.58 -10.39 0.40
N LEU A 91 -6.28 -10.20 -0.89
CA LEU A 91 -5.10 -10.81 -1.52
C LEU A 91 -3.79 -10.25 -0.96
N ALA A 92 -3.69 -8.92 -0.81
CA ALA A 92 -2.52 -8.28 -0.21
C ALA A 92 -2.33 -8.74 1.24
N LEU A 93 -3.40 -8.77 2.01
CA LEU A 93 -3.37 -9.23 3.40
C LEU A 93 -2.97 -10.70 3.52
N LEU A 94 -3.51 -11.57 2.66
CA LEU A 94 -3.12 -12.99 2.63
C LEU A 94 -1.62 -13.12 2.33
N ALA A 95 -1.10 -12.37 1.37
CA ALA A 95 0.32 -12.37 1.06
C ALA A 95 1.16 -11.90 2.27
N VAL A 96 0.74 -10.84 2.97
CA VAL A 96 1.40 -10.42 4.22
C VAL A 96 1.38 -11.56 5.25
N PHE A 97 0.27 -12.26 5.44
CA PHE A 97 0.19 -13.37 6.40
C PHE A 97 1.09 -14.55 6.04
N LEU A 98 1.36 -14.74 4.74
CA LEU A 98 2.28 -15.77 4.27
C LEU A 98 3.75 -15.39 4.47
N PHE A 99 4.12 -14.14 4.19
CA PHE A 99 5.52 -13.73 4.06
C PHE A 99 6.05 -12.93 5.25
N GLU A 100 5.17 -12.29 6.05
CA GLU A 100 5.58 -11.50 7.20
C GLU A 100 5.76 -12.39 8.44
N ASN A 101 6.95 -12.33 9.04
CA ASN A 101 7.28 -13.07 10.25
C ASN A 101 7.22 -12.22 11.54
N ASN A 102 7.17 -10.87 11.40
CA ASN A 102 7.16 -9.95 12.53
C ASN A 102 5.76 -9.40 12.80
N ARG A 103 5.06 -10.03 13.76
CA ARG A 103 3.69 -9.63 14.14
C ARG A 103 3.59 -8.22 14.71
N CYS A 104 4.63 -7.73 15.40
CA CYS A 104 4.64 -6.37 15.93
C CYS A 104 4.68 -5.37 14.76
N ARG A 105 5.54 -5.60 13.78
CA ARG A 105 5.61 -4.82 12.54
C ARG A 105 4.26 -4.82 11.82
N PHE A 106 3.64 -5.99 11.64
CA PHE A 106 2.32 -6.07 11.03
C PHE A 106 1.28 -5.21 11.75
N ARG A 107 1.20 -5.29 13.08
CA ARG A 107 0.21 -4.51 13.85
C ARG A 107 0.42 -3.00 13.71
N VAL A 108 1.67 -2.53 13.71
CA VAL A 108 1.99 -1.12 13.47
C VAL A 108 1.61 -0.72 12.04
N MET A 109 2.01 -1.53 11.04
CA MET A 109 1.68 -1.26 9.64
C MET A 109 0.18 -1.24 9.40
N ALA A 110 -0.56 -2.22 9.92
CA ALA A 110 -2.01 -2.28 9.81
C ALA A 110 -2.68 -1.09 10.52
N GLY A 111 -2.27 -0.78 11.75
CA GLY A 111 -2.79 0.38 12.49
C GLY A 111 -2.57 1.68 11.72
N CYS A 112 -1.36 1.92 11.22
CA CYS A 112 -1.08 3.11 10.41
C CYS A 112 -1.87 3.10 9.09
N SER A 113 -2.02 1.96 8.43
CA SER A 113 -2.80 1.86 7.19
C SER A 113 -4.28 2.23 7.40
N PHE A 114 -4.88 1.87 8.54
CA PHE A 114 -6.27 2.18 8.82
C PHE A 114 -6.49 3.59 9.40
N PHE A 115 -5.52 4.17 10.10
CA PHE A 115 -5.74 5.46 10.80
C PHE A 115 -4.92 6.61 10.22
N VAL A 116 -3.66 6.37 9.84
CA VAL A 116 -2.77 7.43 9.37
C VAL A 116 -2.92 7.66 7.86
N VAL A 117 -2.96 6.58 7.08
CA VAL A 117 -3.10 6.67 5.61
C VAL A 117 -4.34 7.46 5.19
N PRO A 118 -5.55 7.24 5.73
CA PRO A 118 -6.72 8.03 5.38
C PRO A 118 -6.53 9.53 5.58
N ILE A 119 -5.91 9.92 6.69
CA ILE A 119 -5.66 11.34 7.00
C ILE A 119 -4.66 11.94 6.00
N ILE A 120 -3.55 11.25 5.75
CA ILE A 120 -2.52 11.73 4.82
C ILE A 120 -3.06 11.83 3.39
N THR A 121 -3.77 10.80 2.91
CA THR A 121 -4.36 10.82 1.56
C THR A 121 -5.41 11.91 1.41
N SER A 122 -6.17 12.19 2.46
CA SER A 122 -7.13 13.30 2.48
C SER A 122 -6.43 14.66 2.41
N LEU A 123 -5.38 14.86 3.20
CA LEU A 123 -4.59 16.09 3.19
C LEU A 123 -3.92 16.32 1.83
N LEU A 124 -3.37 15.27 1.21
CA LEU A 124 -2.80 15.34 -0.13
C LEU A 124 -3.86 15.69 -1.19
N THR A 125 -5.04 15.06 -1.10
CA THR A 125 -6.17 15.34 -1.98
C THR A 125 -6.62 16.80 -1.85
N ILE A 126 -6.83 17.27 -0.62
CA ILE A 126 -7.21 18.68 -0.37
C ILE A 126 -6.12 19.61 -0.88
N GLY A 127 -4.86 19.38 -0.50
CA GLY A 127 -3.74 20.25 -0.86
C GLY A 127 -3.63 20.43 -2.36
N LEU A 128 -3.69 19.35 -3.14
CA LEU A 128 -3.59 19.42 -4.58
C LEU A 128 -4.80 20.08 -5.23
N PHE A 129 -6.02 19.65 -4.90
CA PHE A 129 -7.22 20.20 -5.55
C PHE A 129 -7.51 21.64 -5.13
N HIS A 130 -7.16 22.01 -3.89
CA HIS A 130 -7.22 23.41 -3.47
C HIS A 130 -6.21 24.27 -4.24
N PHE A 131 -4.98 23.79 -4.44
CA PHE A 131 -3.96 24.46 -5.24
C PHE A 131 -4.40 24.67 -6.71
N LEU A 132 -5.14 23.71 -7.26
CA LEU A 132 -5.69 23.78 -8.62
C LEU A 132 -7.00 24.56 -8.70
N GLY A 133 -7.54 25.09 -7.59
CA GLY A 133 -8.83 25.78 -7.56
C GLY A 133 -10.04 24.89 -7.85
N LEU A 134 -9.87 23.56 -7.73
CA LEU A 134 -10.91 22.59 -8.05
C LEU A 134 -11.65 22.14 -6.79
N LYS A 135 -12.99 22.07 -6.88
CA LYS A 135 -13.82 21.48 -5.82
C LYS A 135 -14.12 20.02 -6.19
N VAL A 136 -13.63 19.09 -5.38
CA VAL A 136 -13.73 17.66 -5.61
C VAL A 136 -14.36 16.96 -4.42
N ARG A 137 -15.15 15.94 -4.69
CA ARG A 137 -15.66 14.98 -3.69
C ARG A 137 -14.81 13.71 -3.78
N SER A 138 -14.23 13.27 -2.66
CA SER A 138 -13.38 12.08 -2.61
C SER A 138 -13.89 11.10 -1.57
N GLN A 139 -13.83 9.82 -1.94
CA GLN A 139 -14.17 8.69 -1.08
C GLN A 139 -13.54 7.42 -1.66
N GLY A 140 -13.16 6.47 -0.80
CA GLY A 140 -12.70 5.17 -1.27
C GLY A 140 -11.61 4.53 -0.42
N PHE A 141 -11.73 3.23 -0.23
CA PHE A 141 -10.83 2.38 0.54
C PHE A 141 -9.46 2.15 -0.14
N SER A 142 -9.34 2.56 -1.39
CA SER A 142 -8.19 2.26 -2.25
C SER A 142 -6.84 2.80 -1.75
N GLY A 143 -6.83 3.93 -1.02
CA GLY A 143 -5.61 4.43 -0.38
C GLY A 143 -5.07 3.45 0.67
N ILE A 144 -5.95 2.86 1.48
CA ILE A 144 -5.59 1.82 2.46
C ILE A 144 -5.10 0.56 1.73
N VAL A 145 -5.80 0.15 0.66
CA VAL A 145 -5.38 -0.99 -0.17
C VAL A 145 -3.98 -0.77 -0.74
N ALA A 146 -3.69 0.41 -1.26
CA ALA A 146 -2.38 0.77 -1.78
C ALA A 146 -1.27 0.69 -0.72
N ALA A 147 -1.55 1.09 0.53
CA ALA A 147 -0.61 0.93 1.64
C ALA A 147 -0.35 -0.55 1.97
N PHE A 148 -1.39 -1.39 1.95
CA PHE A 148 -1.23 -2.85 2.13
C PHE A 148 -0.45 -3.48 0.98
N ILE A 149 -0.64 -3.03 -0.27
CA ILE A 149 0.17 -3.49 -1.42
C ILE A 149 1.64 -3.13 -1.19
N ALA A 150 1.95 -1.89 -0.79
CA ALA A 150 3.31 -1.47 -0.49
C ALA A 150 3.95 -2.38 0.58
N TYR A 151 3.20 -2.66 1.64
CA TYR A 151 3.66 -3.55 2.71
C TYR A 151 3.85 -4.99 2.24
N THR A 152 2.95 -5.51 1.41
CA THR A 152 3.07 -6.84 0.79
C THR A 152 4.38 -6.97 0.01
N PHE A 153 4.71 -5.97 -0.82
CA PHE A 153 5.96 -6.01 -1.59
C PHE A 153 7.18 -6.07 -0.70
N ILE A 154 7.21 -5.24 0.35
CA ILE A 154 8.32 -5.25 1.29
C ILE A 154 8.41 -6.63 1.97
N SER A 155 7.29 -7.19 2.44
CA SER A 155 7.28 -8.49 3.11
C SER A 155 7.78 -9.62 2.20
N ILE A 156 7.40 -9.62 0.91
CA ILE A 156 7.89 -10.59 -0.08
C ILE A 156 9.39 -10.40 -0.32
N VAL A 157 9.86 -9.17 -0.50
CA VAL A 157 11.29 -8.89 -0.71
C VAL A 157 12.11 -9.33 0.49
N LEU A 158 11.67 -9.03 1.70
CA LEU A 158 12.35 -9.47 2.92
C LEU A 158 12.36 -10.98 3.06
N TRP A 159 11.27 -11.66 2.69
CA TRP A 159 11.20 -13.11 2.71
C TRP A 159 12.15 -13.76 1.68
N ILE A 160 12.25 -13.19 0.46
CA ILE A 160 13.14 -13.73 -0.59
C ILE A 160 14.61 -13.47 -0.25
N LEU A 161 14.93 -12.24 0.17
CA LEU A 161 16.30 -11.74 0.27
C LEU A 161 16.82 -11.69 1.71
N GLY A 162 16.00 -12.00 2.71
CA GLY A 162 16.35 -11.83 4.13
C GLY A 162 17.68 -12.48 4.49
N ASP A 163 17.89 -13.71 4.09
CA ASP A 163 19.11 -14.46 4.38
C ASP A 163 20.32 -13.88 3.62
N THR A 164 20.14 -13.54 2.33
CA THR A 164 21.18 -12.90 1.51
C THR A 164 21.55 -11.52 2.06
N LEU A 165 20.58 -10.79 2.65
CA LEU A 165 20.81 -9.49 3.26
C LEU A 165 21.63 -9.58 4.55
N GLU A 166 21.53 -10.68 5.28
CA GLU A 166 22.35 -10.95 6.48
C GLU A 166 23.80 -11.23 6.12
N ASP A 167 24.06 -12.01 5.07
CA ASP A 167 25.42 -12.29 4.59
C ASP A 167 26.15 -11.06 4.05
N PHE A 168 25.42 -10.05 3.51
CA PHE A 168 25.99 -8.80 3.04
C PHE A 168 26.28 -7.77 4.14
N ASP A 169 26.10 -8.07 5.40
CA ASP A 169 26.29 -7.09 6.50
C ASP A 169 27.77 -6.80 6.84
N HIS A 170 28.70 -7.35 6.03
CA HIS A 170 30.13 -7.06 6.13
C HIS A 170 30.48 -5.64 5.63
N PRO A 171 31.29 -4.86 6.38
CA PRO A 171 31.63 -3.47 6.05
C PRO A 171 32.32 -3.28 4.69
N GLU A 172 32.95 -4.32 4.16
CA GLU A 172 33.66 -4.30 2.88
C GLU A 172 32.76 -4.09 1.65
N TYR A 173 31.43 -4.38 1.76
CA TYR A 173 30.48 -4.33 0.65
C TYR A 173 29.55 -3.11 0.64
N SER A 174 29.86 -2.03 1.38
CA SER A 174 28.87 -0.98 1.65
C SER A 174 28.29 -0.28 0.41
N ARG A 175 29.08 -0.01 -0.64
CA ARG A 175 28.61 0.66 -1.87
C ARG A 175 27.87 -0.31 -2.81
N SER A 176 28.41 -1.51 -3.00
CA SER A 176 27.77 -2.57 -3.82
C SER A 176 26.44 -3.00 -3.22
N ARG A 177 26.33 -3.03 -1.91
CA ARG A 177 25.13 -3.33 -1.13
C ARG A 177 24.02 -2.31 -1.38
N ILE A 178 24.31 -1.02 -1.29
CA ILE A 178 23.33 0.04 -1.57
C ILE A 178 22.79 -0.09 -2.99
N LEU A 179 23.65 -0.29 -3.98
CA LEU A 179 23.26 -0.46 -5.37
C LEU A 179 22.41 -1.73 -5.56
N PHE A 180 22.79 -2.84 -4.95
CA PHE A 180 22.04 -4.09 -4.99
C PHE A 180 20.64 -3.92 -4.40
N TYR A 181 20.50 -3.27 -3.24
CA TYR A 181 19.19 -3.01 -2.64
C TYR A 181 18.32 -2.08 -3.48
N LEU A 182 18.91 -1.04 -4.06
CA LEU A 182 18.22 -0.16 -5.00
C LEU A 182 17.70 -0.94 -6.22
N MET A 183 18.52 -1.82 -6.79
CA MET A 183 18.12 -2.65 -7.93
C MET A 183 17.03 -3.66 -7.56
N CYS A 184 17.13 -4.32 -6.41
CA CYS A 184 16.09 -5.23 -5.93
C CYS A 184 14.77 -4.50 -5.70
N GLY A 185 14.83 -3.31 -5.10
CA GLY A 185 13.66 -2.46 -4.91
C GLY A 185 13.03 -2.03 -6.23
N LEU A 186 13.84 -1.58 -7.18
CA LEU A 186 13.36 -1.18 -8.51
C LEU A 186 12.76 -2.37 -9.27
N LEU A 187 13.40 -3.53 -9.26
CA LEU A 187 12.89 -4.74 -9.91
C LEU A 187 11.56 -5.18 -9.29
N THR A 188 11.47 -5.18 -7.97
CA THR A 188 10.23 -5.51 -7.25
C THR A 188 9.12 -4.55 -7.61
N PHE A 189 9.42 -3.26 -7.71
CA PHE A 189 8.47 -2.25 -8.14
C PHE A 189 7.99 -2.47 -9.59
N ILE A 190 8.90 -2.75 -10.52
CA ILE A 190 8.55 -3.04 -11.92
C ILE A 190 7.65 -4.29 -12.00
N LEU A 191 7.99 -5.35 -11.29
CA LEU A 191 7.16 -6.56 -11.21
C LEU A 191 5.78 -6.26 -10.61
N ALA A 192 5.74 -5.43 -9.58
CA ALA A 192 4.51 -4.99 -8.98
C ALA A 192 3.61 -4.23 -9.96
N LEU A 193 4.16 -3.27 -10.69
CA LEU A 193 3.42 -2.55 -11.72
C LEU A 193 2.90 -3.50 -12.79
N ILE A 194 3.72 -4.42 -13.28
CA ILE A 194 3.31 -5.40 -14.29
C ILE A 194 2.15 -6.27 -13.78
N VAL A 195 2.21 -6.74 -12.53
CA VAL A 195 1.15 -7.56 -11.95
C VAL A 195 -0.11 -6.75 -11.74
N VAL A 196 -0.03 -5.56 -11.17
CA VAL A 196 -1.21 -4.72 -10.86
C VAL A 196 -1.88 -4.21 -12.13
N GLU A 197 -1.12 -3.77 -13.12
CA GLU A 197 -1.66 -3.32 -14.41
C GLU A 197 -2.10 -4.50 -15.28
N GLY A 198 -1.34 -5.61 -15.26
CA GLY A 198 -1.69 -6.84 -16.01
C GLY A 198 -2.97 -7.49 -15.53
N LEU A 199 -3.34 -7.32 -14.25
CA LEU A 199 -4.64 -7.73 -13.70
C LEU A 199 -5.76 -6.73 -14.00
N SER A 200 -5.50 -5.70 -14.81
CA SER A 200 -6.47 -4.63 -15.16
C SER A 200 -7.08 -3.95 -13.93
N LEU A 201 -6.35 -3.94 -12.81
CA LEU A 201 -6.84 -3.35 -11.58
C LEU A 201 -6.90 -1.82 -11.65
N GLY A 202 -6.28 -1.19 -12.68
CA GLY A 202 -6.33 0.25 -12.94
C GLY A 202 -5.97 1.13 -11.73
N LEU A 203 -5.26 0.52 -10.75
CA LEU A 203 -5.09 1.10 -9.43
C LEU A 203 -4.20 2.34 -9.51
N PHE A 204 -3.25 2.36 -10.44
CA PHE A 204 -2.22 3.38 -10.51
C PHE A 204 -2.25 4.23 -11.77
N MET A 205 -2.77 3.75 -12.89
CA MET A 205 -2.61 4.40 -14.19
C MET A 205 -3.86 5.10 -14.76
N ASN A 206 -5.05 4.84 -14.22
CA ASN A 206 -6.28 5.51 -14.69
C ASN A 206 -6.43 6.91 -14.05
N VAL A 207 -5.61 7.83 -14.46
CA VAL A 207 -5.65 9.23 -14.01
C VAL A 207 -6.72 10.05 -14.73
N GLY A 208 -7.21 9.56 -15.87
CA GLY A 208 -8.22 10.26 -16.71
C GLY A 208 -9.67 9.96 -16.38
N ASP A 209 -9.91 8.99 -15.49
CA ASP A 209 -11.27 8.64 -15.06
C ASP A 209 -11.64 9.51 -13.85
N SER A 210 -12.66 10.35 -14.01
CA SER A 210 -13.20 11.21 -12.94
C SER A 210 -13.66 10.44 -11.69
N THR A 211 -13.69 9.13 -11.75
CA THR A 211 -14.09 8.24 -10.65
C THR A 211 -12.91 7.78 -9.78
N ASN A 212 -11.66 7.92 -10.23
CA ASN A 212 -10.48 7.42 -9.53
C ASN A 212 -9.63 8.55 -8.94
N ASN A 213 -9.43 8.51 -7.61
CA ASN A 213 -8.51 9.40 -6.93
C ASN A 213 -7.08 8.82 -6.90
N GLY A 214 -6.34 8.97 -8.01
CA GLY A 214 -4.96 8.51 -8.13
C GLY A 214 -4.02 9.06 -7.04
N ILE A 215 -4.33 10.23 -6.47
CA ILE A 215 -3.57 10.81 -5.34
C ILE A 215 -3.72 9.96 -4.09
N ALA A 216 -4.93 9.46 -3.82
CA ALA A 216 -5.17 8.59 -2.67
C ALA A 216 -4.39 7.28 -2.81
N HIS A 217 -4.31 6.71 -4.02
CA HIS A 217 -3.52 5.50 -4.28
C HIS A 217 -2.03 5.75 -4.08
N PHE A 218 -1.51 6.82 -4.68
CA PHE A 218 -0.10 7.20 -4.50
C PHE A 218 0.22 7.52 -3.04
N GLY A 219 -0.57 8.41 -2.43
CA GLY A 219 -0.39 8.80 -1.04
C GLY A 219 -0.44 7.59 -0.10
N GLY A 220 -1.37 6.66 -0.33
CA GLY A 220 -1.48 5.42 0.43
C GLY A 220 -0.23 4.55 0.29
N PHE A 221 0.22 4.30 -0.93
CA PHE A 221 1.40 3.49 -1.21
C PHE A 221 2.67 4.09 -0.59
N VAL A 222 2.93 5.38 -0.83
CA VAL A 222 4.11 6.07 -0.27
C VAL A 222 4.05 6.13 1.25
N THR A 223 2.87 6.39 1.83
CA THR A 223 2.71 6.39 3.29
C THR A 223 3.01 5.01 3.87
N GLY A 224 2.55 3.93 3.23
CA GLY A 224 2.89 2.56 3.63
C GLY A 224 4.40 2.32 3.65
N LEU A 225 5.12 2.77 2.61
CA LEU A 225 6.59 2.69 2.57
C LEU A 225 7.25 3.52 3.69
N ILE A 226 6.79 4.75 3.91
CA ILE A 226 7.34 5.64 4.95
C ILE A 226 7.12 5.05 6.34
N VAL A 227 5.94 4.51 6.63
CA VAL A 227 5.66 3.86 7.92
C VAL A 227 6.59 2.67 8.14
N PHE A 228 6.82 1.86 7.10
CA PHE A 228 7.77 0.77 7.19
C PHE A 228 9.19 1.27 7.47
N LEU A 229 9.65 2.32 6.76
CA LEU A 229 10.96 2.95 6.99
C LEU A 229 11.14 3.46 8.41
N LEU A 230 10.11 4.10 8.95
CA LEU A 230 10.14 4.61 10.33
C LEU A 230 10.21 3.46 11.32
N TYR A 231 9.42 2.40 11.11
CA TYR A 231 9.47 1.20 11.95
C TYR A 231 10.87 0.57 11.93
N ASP A 232 11.42 0.32 10.72
CA ASP A 232 12.76 -0.25 10.55
C ASP A 232 13.85 0.61 11.21
N THR A 233 13.75 1.94 11.08
CA THR A 233 14.70 2.88 11.67
C THR A 233 14.71 2.80 13.20
N TRP A 234 13.53 2.63 13.82
CA TRP A 234 13.40 2.64 15.27
C TRP A 234 13.64 1.27 15.91
N THR A 235 13.27 0.18 15.24
CA THR A 235 13.30 -1.16 15.82
C THR A 235 14.44 -2.04 15.30
N GLU A 236 14.78 -1.92 14.02
CA GLU A 236 15.73 -2.81 13.33
C GLU A 236 17.05 -2.10 12.96
N ARG A 237 17.34 -0.94 13.56
CA ARG A 237 18.59 -0.17 13.41
C ARG A 237 18.94 0.19 11.95
N ARG A 238 17.95 0.53 11.14
CA ARG A 238 18.08 0.93 9.72
C ARG A 238 18.56 -0.17 8.78
N LYS A 239 18.39 -1.42 9.12
CA LYS A 239 18.83 -2.56 8.31
C LYS A 239 18.35 -2.47 6.85
N TYR A 240 17.10 -2.04 6.64
CA TYR A 240 16.46 -1.97 5.31
C TYR A 240 16.22 -0.55 4.80
N PHE A 241 16.75 0.47 5.50
CA PHE A 241 16.49 1.88 5.19
C PHE A 241 16.80 2.25 3.75
N HIS A 242 17.99 1.89 3.24
CA HIS A 242 18.42 2.27 1.90
C HIS A 242 17.59 1.57 0.80
N MET A 243 17.19 0.33 1.02
CA MET A 243 16.34 -0.41 0.10
C MET A 243 14.98 0.28 -0.06
N THR A 244 14.32 0.56 1.05
CA THR A 244 12.98 1.15 1.05
C THR A 244 13.01 2.60 0.56
N LEU A 245 14.07 3.35 0.85
CA LEU A 245 14.27 4.69 0.31
C LEU A 245 14.44 4.67 -1.21
N GLY A 246 15.19 3.70 -1.74
CA GLY A 246 15.34 3.51 -3.19
C GLY A 246 14.02 3.19 -3.87
N ILE A 247 13.21 2.31 -3.29
CA ILE A 247 11.84 2.03 -3.76
C ILE A 247 11.01 3.31 -3.76
N ALA A 248 10.99 4.05 -2.66
CA ALA A 248 10.19 5.27 -2.52
C ALA A 248 10.59 6.35 -3.54
N ILE A 249 11.90 6.56 -3.77
CA ILE A 249 12.40 7.54 -4.74
C ILE A 249 12.06 7.12 -6.17
N GLY A 250 12.28 5.84 -6.53
CA GLY A 250 11.98 5.33 -7.87
C GLY A 250 10.50 5.48 -8.22
N ILE A 251 9.64 5.07 -7.31
CA ILE A 251 8.17 5.20 -7.43
C ILE A 251 7.75 6.67 -7.50
N GLY A 252 8.24 7.49 -6.57
CA GLY A 252 7.88 8.89 -6.51
C GLY A 252 8.23 9.64 -7.80
N SER A 253 9.39 9.36 -8.37
CA SER A 253 9.87 10.04 -9.58
C SER A 253 9.08 9.65 -10.83
N LEU A 254 8.83 8.37 -11.03
CA LEU A 254 8.17 7.87 -12.25
C LEU A 254 6.66 8.12 -12.24
N TRP A 255 6.03 7.83 -11.14
CA TRP A 255 4.58 7.86 -11.08
C TRP A 255 4.01 9.24 -10.83
N TYR A 256 4.59 10.00 -9.90
CA TYR A 256 4.18 11.38 -9.65
C TYR A 256 4.43 12.28 -10.88
N GLY A 257 5.54 12.05 -11.58
CA GLY A 257 5.83 12.72 -12.86
C GLY A 257 4.77 12.43 -13.92
N ASN A 258 4.40 11.16 -14.08
CA ASN A 258 3.36 10.76 -15.04
C ASN A 258 1.96 11.28 -14.63
N TYR A 259 1.65 11.25 -13.33
CA TYR A 259 0.40 11.79 -12.81
C TYR A 259 0.30 13.29 -13.05
N LEU A 260 1.33 14.08 -12.71
CA LEU A 260 1.35 15.52 -12.96
C LEU A 260 1.27 15.83 -14.46
N PHE A 261 1.97 15.09 -15.31
CA PHE A 261 1.91 15.27 -16.74
C PHE A 261 0.49 15.05 -17.29
N THR A 262 -0.18 14.00 -16.88
CA THR A 262 -1.55 13.69 -17.30
C THR A 262 -2.54 14.74 -16.77
N LEU A 263 -2.36 15.18 -15.52
CA LEU A 263 -3.19 16.21 -14.92
C LEU A 263 -3.05 17.56 -15.67
N VAL A 264 -1.82 17.98 -15.95
CA VAL A 264 -1.54 19.21 -16.72
C VAL A 264 -2.14 19.11 -18.12
N LYS A 265 -2.03 17.96 -18.77
CA LYS A 265 -2.65 17.71 -20.07
C LYS A 265 -4.17 17.84 -20.02
N THR A 266 -4.80 17.26 -19.00
CA THR A 266 -6.26 17.33 -18.82
C THR A 266 -6.74 18.76 -18.51
N VAL A 267 -6.00 19.52 -17.70
CA VAL A 267 -6.35 20.91 -17.35
C VAL A 267 -6.17 21.85 -18.53
N ASN A 268 -5.17 21.62 -19.38
CA ASN A 268 -4.90 22.45 -20.56
C ASN A 268 -5.69 22.03 -21.81
N GLY A 269 -6.56 21.01 -21.72
CA GLY A 269 -7.39 20.56 -22.85
C GLY A 269 -6.61 19.95 -24.02
N LEU A 270 -5.39 19.43 -23.76
CA LEU A 270 -4.51 18.80 -24.74
C LEU A 270 -4.72 17.29 -24.81
#